data_95d0fd2e91b2f177f07d0713bfec5e18
#
_entry.id   95d0fd2e91b2f177f07d0713bfec5e18
#
_cell.length_a   1.000
_cell.length_b   1.000
_cell.length_c   1.000
_cell.angle_alpha   90.00
_cell.angle_beta   90.00
_cell.angle_gamma   90.00
#
_symmetry.space_group_name_H-M   'P 1'
#
loop_
_entity.id
_entity.type
_entity.pdbx_description
1 polymer ?
#
loop_
_entity_poly.entity_id
_entity_poly.type
_entity_poly.pdbx_seq_one_letter_code
_entity_poly.pdbx_strand_id
1 'polypeptide(L)'
;VWVYLNEQSDNQTVCTFACGTDRYLILTTQRGNEENGVSLVMTKTQESGNHTDKEERIAYTRQKGKLSANAWHHLAFTLKGSVGTLYVDGVKAEIKTDFTVNPSLLGNTTDNYIGRPTWPDPYLNGGIDDFRLYDYALTDRQVYELASVADGRLVQEDRDGLSLGDLSAVTTDLVLPSSGKSGTTISWSSAQGQYISDSGKLYRPDAGTGNKKATLTATVRKGDVALTKDFVLTVKDIGTEPEDVNVFSMQTGNPTVPAYLADASFYYDDRTKTFYAFGTNDGAGGENVYPAQMWYLSLIHISEPTRQAEIS
;
A
#
# COMPACT_ATOMS: atom_id res chain seq x y z
N VAL A 1 19.12 -11.00 10.61
CA VAL A 1 18.25 -10.23 11.49
C VAL A 1 17.29 -9.38 10.68
N TRP A 2 16.03 -9.30 11.12
CA TRP A 2 15.05 -8.36 10.59
C TRP A 2 14.98 -7.14 11.50
N VAL A 3 14.91 -5.95 10.86
CA VAL A 3 14.89 -4.65 11.54
C VAL A 3 13.75 -3.82 10.98
N TYR A 4 12.87 -3.33 11.84
CA TYR A 4 11.86 -2.33 11.51
C TYR A 4 12.31 -0.98 12.05
N LEU A 5 12.24 0.07 11.25
CA LEU A 5 12.61 1.42 11.63
C LEU A 5 11.37 2.30 11.70
N ASN A 6 11.05 2.88 12.86
CA ASN A 6 10.03 3.92 12.97
C ASN A 6 10.49 5.22 12.28
N GLU A 7 11.79 5.50 12.38
CA GLU A 7 12.44 6.63 11.74
C GLU A 7 13.89 6.31 11.42
N GLN A 8 14.49 7.06 10.52
CA GLN A 8 15.93 6.99 10.29
C GLN A 8 16.64 8.04 11.13
N SER A 9 17.53 7.60 12.00
CA SER A 9 18.50 8.49 12.68
C SER A 9 19.89 7.88 12.67
N ASP A 10 20.88 8.73 12.83
CA ASP A 10 22.26 8.32 12.80
C ASP A 10 22.61 7.45 14.02
N ASN A 11 23.46 6.45 13.81
CA ASN A 11 24.04 5.55 14.81
C ASN A 11 23.02 4.66 15.56
N GLN A 12 21.80 4.49 15.04
CA GLN A 12 20.90 3.48 15.59
C GLN A 12 21.52 2.09 15.44
N THR A 13 21.73 1.43 16.58
CA THR A 13 22.45 0.17 16.66
C THR A 13 21.50 -1.03 16.61
N VAL A 14 21.77 -1.97 15.70
CA VAL A 14 21.04 -3.24 15.59
C VAL A 14 21.56 -4.24 16.64
N CYS A 15 22.87 -4.40 16.71
CA CYS A 15 23.51 -5.24 17.73
C CYS A 15 24.93 -4.76 18.02
N THR A 16 25.38 -5.06 19.25
CA THR A 16 26.72 -4.82 19.74
C THR A 16 27.23 -6.07 20.44
N PHE A 17 28.47 -6.45 20.12
CA PHE A 17 29.27 -7.43 20.90
C PHE A 17 30.56 -6.74 21.28
N ALA A 18 30.79 -6.48 22.58
CA ALA A 18 31.87 -5.61 23.00
C ALA A 18 32.46 -5.97 24.36
N CYS A 19 33.64 -5.41 24.65
CA CYS A 19 34.22 -5.23 25.95
C CYS A 19 34.43 -3.74 26.19
N GLY A 20 33.41 -3.07 26.72
CA GLY A 20 33.40 -1.63 26.82
C GLY A 20 33.50 -0.97 25.44
N THR A 21 34.31 0.10 25.37
CA THR A 21 34.59 0.83 24.12
C THR A 21 35.91 0.40 23.48
N ASP A 22 36.59 -0.60 24.01
CA ASP A 22 37.92 -1.00 23.56
C ASP A 22 37.91 -2.02 22.43
N ARG A 23 37.04 -3.00 22.54
CA ARG A 23 36.87 -4.08 21.55
C ARG A 23 35.41 -4.28 21.27
N TYR A 24 35.05 -4.22 20.00
CA TYR A 24 33.64 -4.29 19.60
C TYR A 24 33.44 -4.77 18.17
N LEU A 25 32.29 -5.35 17.97
CA LEU A 25 31.60 -5.51 16.70
C LEU A 25 30.25 -4.82 16.84
N ILE A 26 29.93 -3.92 15.90
CA ILE A 26 28.68 -3.16 15.91
C ILE A 26 28.06 -3.18 14.49
N LEU A 27 26.78 -3.54 14.44
CA LEU A 27 25.94 -3.38 13.24
C LEU A 27 24.99 -2.20 13.46
N THR A 28 25.03 -1.22 12.57
CA THR A 28 24.15 -0.03 12.60
C THR A 28 23.28 0.07 11.34
N THR A 29 22.09 0.65 11.47
CA THR A 29 21.20 0.91 10.34
C THR A 29 21.67 2.09 9.49
N GLN A 30 22.35 3.05 10.11
CA GLN A 30 22.94 4.21 9.49
C GLN A 30 24.04 4.73 10.41
N ARG A 31 25.18 5.12 9.84
CA ARG A 31 26.24 5.79 10.60
C ARG A 31 26.23 7.30 10.35
N GLY A 32 26.63 8.09 11.38
CA GLY A 32 26.48 9.54 11.47
C GLY A 32 27.33 10.40 10.53
N ASN A 33 27.98 9.83 9.51
CA ASN A 33 28.62 10.62 8.47
C ASN A 33 27.91 10.43 7.12
N GLU A 34 27.96 11.42 6.26
CA GLU A 34 27.18 11.52 5.04
C GLU A 34 27.33 10.34 4.06
N GLU A 35 28.39 9.55 4.19
CA GLU A 35 28.73 8.48 3.25
C GLU A 35 28.22 7.10 3.66
N ASN A 36 27.84 6.88 4.92
CA ASN A 36 27.57 5.54 5.43
C ASN A 36 26.08 5.31 5.73
N GLY A 37 25.48 4.37 5.00
CA GLY A 37 24.21 3.74 5.35
C GLY A 37 24.43 2.62 6.39
N VAL A 38 23.80 1.44 6.16
CA VAL A 38 24.02 0.24 6.99
C VAL A 38 25.50 -0.06 7.06
N SER A 39 26.03 -0.21 8.25
CA SER A 39 27.44 -0.55 8.42
C SER A 39 27.71 -1.55 9.52
N LEU A 40 28.70 -2.42 9.28
CA LEU A 40 29.29 -3.25 10.30
C LEU A 40 30.73 -2.77 10.53
N VAL A 41 31.06 -2.58 11.79
CA VAL A 41 32.37 -2.16 12.25
C VAL A 41 32.91 -3.17 13.24
N MET A 42 34.20 -3.48 13.13
CA MET A 42 34.92 -4.34 14.06
C MET A 42 36.29 -3.75 14.36
N THR A 43 36.72 -3.82 15.62
CA THR A 43 38.08 -3.36 15.99
C THR A 43 39.14 -4.35 15.51
N LYS A 44 40.33 -3.82 15.12
CA LYS A 44 41.48 -4.60 14.66
C LYS A 44 42.40 -5.08 15.76
N THR A 45 42.25 -4.56 16.98
CA THR A 45 43.16 -4.81 18.08
C THR A 45 42.41 -5.06 19.38
N GLN A 46 43.09 -5.69 20.35
CA GLN A 46 42.60 -5.87 21.71
C GLN A 46 43.15 -4.82 22.72
N GLU A 47 43.86 -3.81 22.21
CA GLU A 47 44.43 -2.75 23.04
C GLU A 47 43.34 -1.79 23.52
N SER A 48 43.48 -1.24 24.71
CA SER A 48 42.57 -0.22 25.23
C SER A 48 42.81 1.16 24.62
N GLY A 49 41.76 1.99 24.52
CA GLY A 49 41.81 3.36 24.04
C GLY A 49 40.82 3.68 22.91
N ASN A 50 40.93 4.85 22.32
CA ASN A 50 40.11 5.22 21.15
C ASN A 50 40.59 4.47 19.91
N HIS A 51 39.69 3.68 19.28
CA HIS A 51 40.04 2.74 18.22
C HIS A 51 39.48 3.11 16.84
N THR A 52 39.06 4.35 16.59
CA THR A 52 38.53 4.74 15.29
C THR A 52 39.51 4.54 14.15
N ASP A 53 40.81 4.66 14.41
CA ASP A 53 41.92 4.36 13.48
C ASP A 53 42.24 2.85 13.38
N LYS A 54 41.75 2.05 14.34
CA LYS A 54 41.95 0.62 14.44
C LYS A 54 40.71 -0.20 14.07
N GLU A 55 39.70 0.47 13.60
CA GLU A 55 38.47 -0.15 13.08
C GLU A 55 38.66 -0.68 11.66
N GLU A 56 38.00 -1.77 11.39
CA GLU A 56 37.73 -2.21 10.04
C GLU A 56 36.22 -2.18 9.79
N ARG A 57 35.84 -1.64 8.65
CA ARG A 57 34.46 -1.35 8.33
C ARG A 57 34.05 -1.89 6.97
N ILE A 58 32.83 -2.38 6.89
CA ILE A 58 32.09 -2.57 5.66
C ILE A 58 30.77 -1.78 5.75
N ALA A 59 30.45 -0.99 4.73
CA ALA A 59 29.29 -0.11 4.76
C ALA A 59 28.59 -0.06 3.41
N TYR A 60 27.27 -0.19 3.44
CA TYR A 60 26.40 0.09 2.32
C TYR A 60 26.13 1.60 2.30
N THR A 61 26.71 2.31 1.36
CA THR A 61 26.74 3.78 1.35
C THR A 61 25.35 4.37 1.10
N ARG A 62 25.09 5.56 1.65
CA ARG A 62 23.84 6.31 1.41
C ARG A 62 23.53 6.55 -0.07
N GLN A 63 24.54 6.63 -0.91
CA GLN A 63 24.37 6.80 -2.35
C GLN A 63 23.77 5.57 -3.03
N LYS A 64 23.95 4.39 -2.44
CA LYS A 64 23.38 3.13 -2.93
C LYS A 64 21.98 2.85 -2.40
N GLY A 65 21.54 3.56 -1.39
CA GLY A 65 20.21 3.48 -0.80
C GLY A 65 20.20 3.58 0.71
N LYS A 66 19.21 4.28 1.25
CA LYS A 66 18.87 4.25 2.68
C LYS A 66 17.84 3.16 2.90
N LEU A 67 17.87 2.53 4.07
CA LEU A 67 16.71 1.76 4.51
C LEU A 67 15.50 2.69 4.60
N SER A 68 14.34 2.26 4.17
CA SER A 68 13.11 3.03 4.33
C SER A 68 12.65 2.96 5.80
N ALA A 69 12.11 4.07 6.31
CA ALA A 69 11.37 4.03 7.56
C ALA A 69 9.98 3.40 7.36
N ASN A 70 9.39 2.91 8.44
CA ASN A 70 8.10 2.23 8.47
C ASN A 70 8.05 0.96 7.60
N ALA A 71 9.18 0.27 7.49
CA ALA A 71 9.31 -0.98 6.76
C ALA A 71 10.27 -1.94 7.46
N TRP A 72 10.06 -3.23 7.29
CA TRP A 72 10.99 -4.27 7.68
C TRP A 72 12.10 -4.42 6.64
N HIS A 73 13.35 -4.54 7.10
CA HIS A 73 14.53 -4.82 6.29
C HIS A 73 15.30 -6.01 6.84
N HIS A 74 15.72 -6.92 5.97
CA HIS A 74 16.61 -8.00 6.35
C HIS A 74 18.07 -7.56 6.20
N LEU A 75 18.81 -7.61 7.29
CA LEU A 75 20.26 -7.33 7.32
C LEU A 75 21.04 -8.60 7.65
N ALA A 76 22.07 -8.88 6.86
CA ALA A 76 23.01 -9.94 7.16
C ALA A 76 24.44 -9.54 6.83
N PHE A 77 25.37 -10.08 7.60
CA PHE A 77 26.79 -9.99 7.32
C PHE A 77 27.41 -11.40 7.39
N THR A 78 28.24 -11.71 6.42
CA THR A 78 29.03 -12.95 6.39
C THR A 78 30.50 -12.63 6.28
N LEU A 79 31.34 -13.41 6.97
CA LEU A 79 32.80 -13.32 6.88
C LEU A 79 33.35 -14.71 6.56
N LYS A 80 34.00 -14.85 5.38
CA LYS A 80 34.67 -16.08 4.96
C LYS A 80 36.11 -15.80 4.60
N GLY A 81 37.04 -16.19 5.47
CA GLY A 81 38.43 -15.78 5.35
C GLY A 81 38.56 -14.26 5.43
N SER A 82 39.11 -13.63 4.40
CA SER A 82 39.23 -12.17 4.30
C SER A 82 38.07 -11.51 3.53
N VAL A 83 37.03 -12.25 3.14
CA VAL A 83 35.90 -11.70 2.39
C VAL A 83 34.74 -11.46 3.32
N GLY A 84 34.46 -10.19 3.62
CA GLY A 84 33.28 -9.72 4.30
C GLY A 84 32.20 -9.34 3.28
N THR A 85 30.96 -9.80 3.48
CA THR A 85 29.84 -9.44 2.62
C THR A 85 28.67 -8.96 3.47
N LEU A 86 28.18 -7.77 3.17
CA LEU A 86 26.98 -7.16 3.75
C LEU A 86 25.80 -7.36 2.81
N TYR A 87 24.66 -7.78 3.34
CA TYR A 87 23.42 -7.98 2.58
C TYR A 87 22.33 -7.10 3.16
N VAL A 88 21.53 -6.56 2.24
CA VAL A 88 20.29 -5.83 2.55
C VAL A 88 19.17 -6.50 1.76
N ASP A 89 18.09 -6.88 2.44
CA ASP A 89 16.91 -7.52 1.86
C ASP A 89 17.25 -8.74 0.98
N GLY A 90 18.18 -9.56 1.48
CA GLY A 90 18.62 -10.80 0.82
C GLY A 90 19.62 -10.62 -0.32
N VAL A 91 19.90 -9.39 -0.73
CA VAL A 91 20.79 -9.06 -1.86
C VAL A 91 22.13 -8.54 -1.35
N LYS A 92 23.23 -8.90 -2.03
CA LYS A 92 24.57 -8.34 -1.73
C LYS A 92 24.55 -6.83 -1.89
N ALA A 93 24.78 -6.14 -0.81
CA ALA A 93 24.85 -4.69 -0.75
C ALA A 93 26.29 -4.16 -0.89
N GLU A 94 27.25 -4.81 -0.22
CA GLU A 94 28.66 -4.45 -0.27
C GLU A 94 29.55 -5.68 -0.06
N ILE A 95 30.74 -5.70 -0.65
CA ILE A 95 31.74 -6.75 -0.52
C ILE A 95 33.09 -6.09 -0.23
N LYS A 96 33.79 -6.54 0.80
CA LYS A 96 35.15 -6.17 1.12
C LYS A 96 36.02 -7.42 1.14
N THR A 97 37.03 -7.50 0.30
CA THR A 97 37.86 -8.70 0.04
C THR A 97 39.15 -8.74 0.85
N ASP A 98 39.51 -7.67 1.51
CA ASP A 98 40.75 -7.49 2.29
C ASP A 98 40.48 -7.31 3.80
N PHE A 99 39.43 -7.96 4.29
CA PHE A 99 39.08 -7.94 5.72
C PHE A 99 40.18 -8.62 6.53
N THR A 100 40.80 -7.92 7.48
CA THR A 100 41.89 -8.45 8.31
C THR A 100 41.45 -8.84 9.70
N VAL A 101 40.24 -8.41 10.11
CA VAL A 101 39.69 -8.72 11.44
C VAL A 101 38.87 -10.00 11.42
N ASN A 102 38.81 -10.63 12.58
CA ASN A 102 38.02 -11.83 12.83
C ASN A 102 37.31 -11.64 14.17
N PRO A 103 36.05 -12.07 14.33
CA PRO A 103 35.33 -11.98 15.60
C PRO A 103 36.07 -12.59 16.82
N SER A 104 36.95 -13.57 16.60
CA SER A 104 37.79 -14.15 17.68
C SER A 104 38.72 -13.13 18.32
N LEU A 105 39.07 -12.02 17.66
CA LEU A 105 39.86 -10.92 18.25
C LEU A 105 39.11 -10.18 19.35
N LEU A 106 37.80 -10.27 19.39
CA LEU A 106 36.99 -9.66 20.46
C LEU A 106 37.22 -10.39 21.83
N GLY A 107 37.65 -11.66 21.78
CA GLY A 107 37.74 -12.49 22.97
C GLY A 107 36.37 -12.68 23.64
N ASN A 108 36.35 -12.79 24.95
CA ASN A 108 35.08 -12.86 25.68
C ASN A 108 34.47 -11.47 25.78
N THR A 109 33.35 -11.28 25.12
CA THR A 109 32.58 -10.03 25.19
C THR A 109 31.67 -10.02 26.41
N THR A 110 31.57 -8.88 27.10
CA THR A 110 30.74 -8.66 28.28
C THR A 110 29.52 -7.79 27.99
N ASP A 111 29.60 -6.94 26.97
CA ASP A 111 28.56 -5.99 26.57
C ASP A 111 27.91 -6.46 25.29
N ASN A 112 26.98 -7.41 25.42
CA ASN A 112 26.26 -8.01 24.29
C ASN A 112 24.85 -7.49 24.30
N TYR A 113 24.51 -6.65 23.31
CA TYR A 113 23.22 -5.96 23.24
C TYR A 113 22.56 -6.12 21.90
N ILE A 114 21.23 -6.18 21.92
CA ILE A 114 20.37 -6.06 20.75
C ILE A 114 19.62 -4.71 20.85
N GLY A 115 19.64 -3.90 19.80
CA GLY A 115 19.01 -2.60 19.77
C GLY A 115 19.68 -1.50 20.59
N ARG A 116 20.87 -1.79 21.16
CA ARG A 116 21.57 -0.90 22.08
C ARG A 116 23.05 -0.76 21.71
N PRO A 117 23.60 0.47 21.67
CA PRO A 117 25.03 0.74 21.50
C PRO A 117 25.80 0.61 22.82
N THR A 118 27.15 0.60 22.72
CA THR A 118 28.06 0.71 23.86
C THR A 118 28.32 2.17 24.22
N TRP A 119 28.29 3.06 23.23
CA TRP A 119 28.40 4.50 23.41
C TRP A 119 27.07 5.14 23.78
N PRO A 120 27.05 6.42 24.19
CA PRO A 120 25.80 7.17 24.39
C PRO A 120 25.11 7.58 23.07
N ASP A 121 25.11 6.67 22.10
CA ASP A 121 24.41 6.80 20.84
C ASP A 121 22.93 6.39 21.02
N PRO A 122 22.03 6.75 20.08
CA PRO A 122 20.62 6.40 20.16
C PRO A 122 20.39 4.88 20.15
N TYR A 123 19.45 4.41 20.97
CA TYR A 123 18.90 3.07 20.84
C TYR A 123 18.17 2.95 19.51
N LEU A 124 17.99 1.70 19.04
CA LEU A 124 17.14 1.47 17.87
C LEU A 124 15.72 1.93 18.16
N ASN A 125 15.22 2.88 17.36
CA ASN A 125 13.82 3.28 17.37
C ASN A 125 13.05 2.43 16.37
N GLY A 126 12.56 1.25 16.82
CA GLY A 126 11.93 0.30 15.93
C GLY A 126 11.76 -1.08 16.54
N GLY A 127 11.74 -2.09 15.69
CA GLY A 127 11.61 -3.49 16.05
C GLY A 127 12.77 -4.34 15.55
N ILE A 128 13.07 -5.42 16.24
CA ILE A 128 14.01 -6.47 15.82
C ILE A 128 13.30 -7.81 15.88
N ASP A 129 13.51 -8.61 14.84
CA ASP A 129 12.98 -9.96 14.76
C ASP A 129 14.00 -10.91 14.13
N ASP A 130 13.89 -12.19 14.47
CA ASP A 130 14.65 -13.29 13.88
C ASP A 130 16.18 -13.06 13.90
N PHE A 131 16.70 -12.60 15.04
CA PHE A 131 18.14 -12.42 15.25
C PHE A 131 18.85 -13.77 15.30
N ARG A 132 19.82 -13.98 14.40
CA ARG A 132 20.56 -15.25 14.30
C ARG A 132 22.04 -15.01 14.19
N LEU A 133 22.83 -15.88 14.86
CA LEU A 133 24.26 -15.99 14.72
C LEU A 133 24.60 -17.39 14.22
N TYR A 134 25.60 -17.46 13.34
CA TYR A 134 26.10 -18.70 12.76
C TYR A 134 27.61 -18.78 12.98
N ASP A 135 28.13 -19.96 13.23
CA ASP A 135 29.56 -20.27 13.35
C ASP A 135 30.25 -20.51 12.01
N TYR A 136 29.53 -20.34 10.91
CA TYR A 136 30.01 -20.41 9.54
C TYR A 136 29.38 -19.32 8.67
N ALA A 137 30.07 -18.98 7.58
CA ALA A 137 29.54 -18.02 6.62
C ALA A 137 28.43 -18.65 5.77
N LEU A 138 27.24 -18.05 5.84
CA LEU A 138 26.13 -18.41 4.94
C LEU A 138 26.48 -18.10 3.49
N THR A 139 25.99 -18.93 2.57
CA THR A 139 26.02 -18.65 1.14
C THR A 139 24.99 -17.58 0.78
N ASP A 140 25.17 -16.92 -0.38
CA ASP A 140 24.23 -15.93 -0.89
C ASP A 140 22.80 -16.46 -0.96
N ARG A 141 22.66 -17.71 -1.42
CA ARG A 141 21.37 -18.39 -1.51
C ARG A 141 20.72 -18.57 -0.13
N GLN A 142 21.47 -18.98 0.86
CA GLN A 142 20.95 -19.14 2.23
C GLN A 142 20.51 -17.80 2.84
N VAL A 143 21.28 -16.72 2.60
CA VAL A 143 20.88 -15.37 3.03
C VAL A 143 19.60 -14.92 2.33
N TYR A 144 19.48 -15.16 1.01
CA TYR A 144 18.30 -14.88 0.23
C TYR A 144 17.06 -15.66 0.74
N GLU A 145 17.23 -16.96 1.00
CA GLU A 145 16.17 -17.82 1.53
C GLU A 145 15.67 -17.32 2.91
N LEU A 146 16.56 -16.87 3.80
CA LEU A 146 16.19 -16.30 5.10
C LEU A 146 15.39 -14.99 4.94
N ALA A 147 15.78 -14.14 4.01
CA ALA A 147 15.05 -12.94 3.68
C ALA A 147 13.66 -13.26 3.08
N SER A 148 13.59 -14.24 2.19
CA SER A 148 12.34 -14.63 1.51
C SER A 148 11.32 -15.30 2.43
N VAL A 149 11.77 -16.05 3.44
CA VAL A 149 10.86 -16.65 4.45
C VAL A 149 10.12 -15.56 5.24
N ALA A 150 10.82 -14.49 5.60
CA ALA A 150 10.16 -13.38 6.27
C ALA A 150 9.29 -12.56 5.30
N ASP A 151 9.68 -12.40 4.02
CA ASP A 151 8.82 -11.85 2.99
C ASP A 151 7.51 -12.64 2.86
N GLY A 152 7.57 -13.97 2.97
CA GLY A 152 6.38 -14.83 3.01
C GLY A 152 5.45 -14.50 4.18
N ARG A 153 6.00 -14.29 5.38
CA ARG A 153 5.24 -13.89 6.57
C ARG A 153 4.63 -12.51 6.40
N LEU A 154 5.40 -11.53 5.93
CA LEU A 154 4.95 -10.16 5.72
C LEU A 154 3.84 -10.08 4.66
N VAL A 155 3.98 -10.83 3.57
CA VAL A 155 2.95 -10.97 2.54
C VAL A 155 1.69 -11.61 3.11
N GLN A 156 1.83 -12.62 3.97
CA GLN A 156 0.70 -13.29 4.60
C GLN A 156 -0.03 -12.36 5.57
N GLU A 157 0.70 -11.62 6.43
CA GLU A 157 0.13 -10.66 7.38
C GLU A 157 -0.67 -9.57 6.64
N ASP A 158 -0.08 -8.96 5.61
CA ASP A 158 -0.76 -7.93 4.83
C ASP A 158 -1.96 -8.48 4.06
N ARG A 159 -1.87 -9.69 3.47
CA ARG A 159 -3.01 -10.37 2.83
C ARG A 159 -4.15 -10.61 3.82
N ASP A 160 -3.84 -11.14 5.00
CA ASP A 160 -4.85 -11.50 6.01
C ASP A 160 -5.50 -10.26 6.61
N GLY A 161 -4.71 -9.19 6.82
CA GLY A 161 -5.18 -7.90 7.30
C GLY A 161 -5.92 -7.05 6.26
N LEU A 162 -5.87 -7.42 4.97
CA LEU A 162 -6.51 -6.66 3.91
C LEU A 162 -8.03 -6.76 3.99
N SER A 163 -8.73 -5.61 3.98
CA SER A 163 -10.18 -5.49 4.04
C SER A 163 -10.66 -4.36 3.14
N LEU A 164 -11.79 -4.56 2.49
CA LEU A 164 -12.50 -3.55 1.69
C LEU A 164 -13.82 -3.11 2.36
N GLY A 165 -14.04 -3.49 3.62
CA GLY A 165 -15.28 -3.18 4.32
C GLY A 165 -16.44 -4.11 3.94
N ASP A 166 -17.67 -3.60 4.03
CA ASP A 166 -18.88 -4.36 3.68
C ASP A 166 -19.09 -4.37 2.16
N LEU A 167 -19.05 -5.55 1.57
CA LEU A 167 -19.20 -5.80 0.13
C LEU A 167 -20.56 -6.42 -0.23
N SER A 168 -21.49 -6.52 0.74
CA SER A 168 -22.80 -7.15 0.53
C SER A 168 -23.74 -6.32 -0.35
N ALA A 169 -23.50 -5.00 -0.47
CA ALA A 169 -24.37 -4.08 -1.18
C ALA A 169 -23.60 -2.86 -1.72
N VAL A 170 -22.74 -3.06 -2.72
CA VAL A 170 -21.85 -2.01 -3.25
C VAL A 170 -22.61 -1.14 -4.25
N THR A 171 -22.61 0.17 -4.02
CA THR A 171 -23.28 1.19 -4.82
C THR A 171 -22.38 2.31 -5.33
N THR A 172 -21.14 2.37 -4.83
CA THR A 172 -20.13 3.40 -5.17
C THR A 172 -18.78 2.75 -5.49
N ASP A 173 -17.89 3.50 -6.12
CA ASP A 173 -16.52 3.07 -6.40
C ASP A 173 -15.81 2.62 -5.11
N LEU A 174 -14.94 1.62 -5.23
CA LEU A 174 -14.12 1.12 -4.14
C LEU A 174 -12.72 1.75 -4.19
N VAL A 175 -12.22 2.18 -3.03
CA VAL A 175 -10.83 2.58 -2.89
C VAL A 175 -9.99 1.33 -2.64
N LEU A 176 -9.15 0.98 -3.61
CA LEU A 176 -8.30 -0.20 -3.55
C LEU A 176 -6.89 0.18 -3.09
N PRO A 177 -6.41 -0.35 -1.94
CA PRO A 177 -5.04 -0.08 -1.49
C PRO A 177 -4.01 -0.67 -2.47
N SER A 178 -2.93 0.09 -2.72
CA SER A 178 -1.81 -0.32 -3.59
C SER A 178 -0.60 -0.83 -2.82
N SER A 179 -0.60 -0.71 -1.48
CA SER A 179 0.47 -1.18 -0.60
C SER A 179 -0.07 -1.69 0.73
N GLY A 180 0.62 -2.65 1.32
CA GLY A 180 0.36 -3.16 2.66
C GLY A 180 1.21 -2.45 3.72
N LYS A 181 0.89 -2.67 5.00
CA LYS A 181 1.58 -2.06 6.15
C LYS A 181 3.01 -2.58 6.32
N SER A 182 3.28 -3.80 5.88
CA SER A 182 4.59 -4.47 5.96
C SER A 182 5.47 -4.18 4.73
N GLY A 183 5.12 -3.15 3.94
CA GLY A 183 5.87 -2.74 2.76
C GLY A 183 5.70 -3.70 1.58
N THR A 184 4.57 -4.37 1.48
CA THR A 184 4.18 -5.16 0.32
C THR A 184 3.53 -4.28 -0.74
N THR A 185 3.56 -4.71 -2.00
CA THR A 185 2.78 -4.11 -3.09
C THR A 185 1.50 -4.90 -3.27
N ILE A 186 0.40 -4.22 -3.60
CA ILE A 186 -0.90 -4.83 -3.83
C ILE A 186 -1.37 -4.42 -5.23
N SER A 187 -1.66 -5.41 -6.06
CA SER A 187 -2.29 -5.23 -7.36
C SER A 187 -3.65 -5.93 -7.38
N TRP A 188 -4.56 -5.44 -8.23
CA TRP A 188 -5.93 -5.91 -8.27
C TRP A 188 -6.30 -6.38 -9.66
N SER A 189 -7.15 -7.38 -9.73
CA SER A 189 -7.78 -7.84 -10.96
C SER A 189 -9.25 -8.17 -10.70
N SER A 190 -10.11 -7.85 -11.65
CA SER A 190 -11.53 -8.13 -11.61
C SER A 190 -11.88 -9.29 -12.55
N ALA A 191 -12.61 -10.26 -12.05
CA ALA A 191 -13.15 -11.34 -12.87
C ALA A 191 -14.38 -10.88 -13.71
N GLN A 192 -15.05 -9.80 -13.29
CA GLN A 192 -16.22 -9.23 -13.96
C GLN A 192 -16.04 -7.72 -14.17
N GLY A 193 -15.10 -7.34 -15.06
CA GLY A 193 -14.75 -5.96 -15.36
C GLY A 193 -15.93 -5.09 -15.84
N GLN A 194 -17.00 -5.72 -16.33
CA GLN A 194 -18.24 -5.03 -16.69
C GLN A 194 -19.03 -4.51 -15.48
N TYR A 195 -18.75 -4.98 -14.27
CA TYR A 195 -19.40 -4.54 -13.02
C TYR A 195 -18.45 -3.80 -12.09
N ILE A 196 -17.18 -4.16 -12.08
CA ILE A 196 -16.13 -3.46 -11.34
C ILE A 196 -14.80 -3.59 -12.08
N SER A 197 -14.07 -2.49 -12.25
CA SER A 197 -12.75 -2.52 -12.90
C SER A 197 -11.64 -2.91 -11.90
N ASP A 198 -10.44 -3.20 -12.43
CA ASP A 198 -9.22 -3.44 -11.65
C ASP A 198 -8.80 -2.23 -10.79
N SER A 199 -9.29 -1.03 -11.12
CA SER A 199 -9.06 0.19 -10.34
C SER A 199 -10.13 0.48 -9.30
N GLY A 200 -11.14 -0.40 -9.15
CA GLY A 200 -12.24 -0.24 -8.21
C GLY A 200 -13.41 0.61 -8.73
N LYS A 201 -13.38 1.03 -10.01
CA LYS A 201 -14.50 1.76 -10.59
C LYS A 201 -15.70 0.84 -10.77
N LEU A 202 -16.85 1.25 -10.24
CA LEU A 202 -18.08 0.48 -10.23
C LEU A 202 -18.95 0.81 -11.45
N TYR A 203 -19.52 -0.24 -12.05
CA TYR A 203 -20.50 -0.15 -13.13
C TYR A 203 -21.76 -0.91 -12.69
N ARG A 204 -22.75 -0.15 -12.23
CA ARG A 204 -23.99 -0.74 -11.71
C ARG A 204 -24.86 -1.27 -12.84
N PRO A 205 -25.45 -2.47 -12.68
CA PRO A 205 -26.43 -2.99 -13.62
C PRO A 205 -27.64 -2.07 -13.75
N ASP A 206 -28.29 -2.10 -14.89
CA ASP A 206 -29.51 -1.34 -15.15
C ASP A 206 -30.64 -1.68 -14.18
N ALA A 207 -31.55 -0.72 -14.01
CA ALA A 207 -32.69 -0.86 -13.13
C ALA A 207 -33.52 -2.12 -13.46
N GLY A 208 -33.87 -2.87 -12.43
CA GLY A 208 -34.70 -4.08 -12.54
C GLY A 208 -33.98 -5.32 -13.12
N THR A 209 -32.71 -5.22 -13.47
CA THR A 209 -31.92 -6.39 -13.94
C THR A 209 -31.39 -7.26 -12.79
N GLY A 210 -31.58 -6.80 -11.56
CA GLY A 210 -31.15 -7.43 -10.32
C GLY A 210 -29.66 -7.30 -10.04
N ASN A 211 -29.31 -7.43 -8.78
CA ASN A 211 -27.94 -7.34 -8.29
C ASN A 211 -27.05 -8.36 -8.96
N LYS A 212 -25.77 -8.01 -9.17
CA LYS A 212 -24.77 -8.90 -9.79
C LYS A 212 -23.64 -9.16 -8.80
N LYS A 213 -23.10 -10.38 -8.82
CA LYS A 213 -21.89 -10.71 -8.08
C LYS A 213 -20.67 -10.46 -8.94
N ALA A 214 -19.63 -9.93 -8.32
CA ALA A 214 -18.32 -9.77 -8.93
C ALA A 214 -17.24 -10.20 -7.92
N THR A 215 -16.07 -10.55 -8.44
CA THR A 215 -14.91 -10.93 -7.64
C THR A 215 -13.74 -10.03 -8.00
N LEU A 216 -13.17 -9.36 -6.99
CA LEU A 216 -11.88 -8.69 -7.05
C LEU A 216 -10.83 -9.57 -6.40
N THR A 217 -9.75 -9.86 -7.09
CA THR A 217 -8.60 -10.58 -6.56
C THR A 217 -7.46 -9.61 -6.27
N ALA A 218 -7.07 -9.52 -5.01
CA ALA A 218 -5.85 -8.83 -4.59
C ALA A 218 -4.66 -9.79 -4.73
N THR A 219 -3.58 -9.34 -5.36
CA THR A 219 -2.27 -10.00 -5.32
C THR A 219 -1.34 -9.17 -4.46
N VAL A 220 -0.99 -9.70 -3.28
CA VAL A 220 -0.06 -9.08 -2.33
C VAL A 220 1.32 -9.67 -2.56
N ARG A 221 2.33 -8.82 -2.81
CA ARG A 221 3.69 -9.26 -3.22
C ARG A 221 4.77 -8.53 -2.45
N LYS A 222 5.85 -9.27 -2.13
CA LYS A 222 7.14 -8.73 -1.69
C LYS A 222 8.26 -9.62 -2.24
N GLY A 223 9.22 -9.01 -2.95
CA GLY A 223 10.24 -9.78 -3.67
C GLY A 223 9.59 -10.80 -4.62
N ASP A 224 10.01 -12.06 -4.53
CA ASP A 224 9.47 -13.15 -5.34
C ASP A 224 8.22 -13.81 -4.72
N VAL A 225 7.88 -13.47 -3.48
CA VAL A 225 6.72 -14.03 -2.80
C VAL A 225 5.46 -13.27 -3.17
N ALA A 226 4.41 -13.99 -3.54
CA ALA A 226 3.09 -13.43 -3.81
C ALA A 226 1.99 -14.37 -3.28
N LEU A 227 0.97 -13.78 -2.64
CA LEU A 227 -0.24 -14.47 -2.22
C LEU A 227 -1.47 -13.70 -2.70
N THR A 228 -2.56 -14.41 -2.93
CA THR A 228 -3.81 -13.81 -3.40
C THR A 228 -4.89 -13.84 -2.32
N LYS A 229 -5.84 -12.90 -2.43
CA LYS A 229 -7.08 -12.86 -1.64
C LYS A 229 -8.23 -12.40 -2.51
N ASP A 230 -9.30 -13.19 -2.51
CA ASP A 230 -10.52 -12.87 -3.25
C ASP A 230 -11.52 -12.12 -2.39
N PHE A 231 -12.16 -11.12 -2.99
CA PHE A 231 -13.24 -10.33 -2.42
C PHE A 231 -14.45 -10.47 -3.31
N VAL A 232 -15.44 -11.21 -2.82
CA VAL A 232 -16.72 -11.35 -3.50
C VAL A 232 -17.61 -10.20 -3.08
N LEU A 233 -18.09 -9.43 -4.06
CA LEU A 233 -18.97 -8.30 -3.82
C LEU A 233 -20.31 -8.46 -4.54
N THR A 234 -21.34 -7.84 -3.99
CA THR A 234 -22.64 -7.72 -4.62
C THR A 234 -22.84 -6.30 -5.11
N VAL A 235 -22.77 -6.12 -6.42
CA VAL A 235 -23.05 -4.85 -7.07
C VAL A 235 -24.57 -4.69 -7.16
N LYS A 236 -25.09 -3.65 -6.52
CA LYS A 236 -26.52 -3.31 -6.59
C LYS A 236 -26.85 -2.77 -7.96
N ASP A 237 -27.96 -3.21 -8.53
CA ASP A 237 -28.53 -2.53 -9.70
C ASP A 237 -28.88 -1.07 -9.36
N ILE A 238 -29.14 -0.26 -10.37
CA ILE A 238 -29.47 1.16 -10.17
C ILE A 238 -30.73 1.30 -9.33
N GLY A 239 -31.51 0.23 -9.22
CA GLY A 239 -32.81 0.21 -8.56
C GLY A 239 -33.91 0.67 -9.54
N THR A 240 -35.08 0.14 -9.42
CA THR A 240 -36.26 0.79 -9.98
C THR A 240 -36.52 2.02 -9.14
N GLU A 241 -36.68 3.19 -9.76
CA GLU A 241 -37.24 4.34 -9.07
C GLU A 241 -38.52 3.86 -8.35
N PRO A 242 -38.78 4.34 -7.14
CA PRO A 242 -40.02 3.98 -6.48
C PRO A 242 -41.20 4.24 -7.41
N GLU A 243 -42.09 3.24 -7.55
CA GLU A 243 -43.26 3.32 -8.43
C GLU A 243 -44.25 4.42 -8.06
N ASP A 244 -43.93 5.24 -7.07
CA ASP A 244 -44.78 6.30 -6.51
C ASP A 244 -44.46 7.71 -7.00
N VAL A 245 -43.81 7.86 -8.11
CA VAL A 245 -43.96 9.13 -8.81
C VAL A 245 -45.23 8.97 -9.64
N ASN A 246 -46.24 9.68 -9.23
CA ASN A 246 -47.51 9.77 -9.91
C ASN A 246 -47.23 10.20 -11.36
N VAL A 247 -46.86 9.22 -12.18
CA VAL A 247 -46.73 9.40 -13.62
C VAL A 247 -48.16 9.62 -14.06
N PHE A 248 -48.49 10.83 -14.41
CA PHE A 248 -49.74 11.08 -15.09
C PHE A 248 -49.85 10.09 -16.24
N SER A 249 -50.73 9.10 -16.10
CA SER A 249 -51.03 8.19 -17.18
C SER A 249 -51.69 8.98 -18.27
N MET A 250 -50.91 9.41 -19.21
CA MET A 250 -51.47 10.03 -20.42
C MET A 250 -52.08 8.95 -21.27
N GLN A 251 -53.39 8.95 -21.35
CA GLN A 251 -54.13 8.09 -22.24
C GLN A 251 -53.98 8.42 -23.76
N THR A 252 -53.08 9.30 -24.12
CA THR A 252 -52.85 9.66 -25.53
C THR A 252 -51.34 9.58 -25.80
N GLY A 253 -50.97 8.67 -26.68
CA GLY A 253 -49.63 8.26 -27.01
C GLY A 253 -48.67 9.31 -27.63
N ASN A 254 -48.68 10.51 -27.11
CA ASN A 254 -47.68 11.52 -27.41
C ASN A 254 -47.25 12.19 -26.10
N PRO A 255 -45.96 12.24 -25.76
CA PRO A 255 -45.50 12.86 -24.53
C PRO A 255 -45.63 14.39 -24.68
N THR A 256 -46.83 14.89 -24.56
CA THR A 256 -47.03 16.32 -24.33
C THR A 256 -47.00 16.54 -22.82
N VAL A 257 -46.13 17.41 -22.38
CA VAL A 257 -46.19 17.91 -20.99
C VAL A 257 -47.58 18.54 -20.81
N PRO A 258 -48.44 18.01 -19.94
CA PRO A 258 -49.85 18.41 -19.90
C PRO A 258 -50.09 19.76 -19.24
N ALA A 259 -49.03 20.50 -18.93
CA ALA A 259 -49.10 21.82 -18.33
C ALA A 259 -48.13 22.78 -19.02
N TYR A 260 -48.48 24.04 -19.02
CA TYR A 260 -47.57 25.10 -19.45
C TYR A 260 -46.43 25.19 -18.43
N LEU A 261 -45.23 24.75 -18.80
CA LEU A 261 -44.01 24.97 -18.03
C LEU A 261 -43.42 26.29 -18.47
N ALA A 262 -43.49 27.30 -17.60
CA ALA A 262 -42.73 28.52 -17.77
C ALA A 262 -41.34 28.31 -17.17
N ASP A 263 -40.33 28.92 -17.78
CA ASP A 263 -38.92 28.89 -17.29
C ASP A 263 -38.36 27.48 -17.09
N ALA A 264 -38.64 26.57 -18.02
CA ALA A 264 -38.21 25.18 -17.92
C ALA A 264 -36.69 25.05 -17.94
N SER A 265 -36.12 24.42 -16.89
CA SER A 265 -34.75 23.98 -16.83
C SER A 265 -34.69 22.47 -16.99
N PHE A 266 -33.71 21.99 -17.74
CA PHE A 266 -33.53 20.58 -17.99
C PHE A 266 -32.18 20.12 -17.36
N TYR A 267 -32.21 18.98 -16.70
CA TYR A 267 -31.03 18.32 -16.16
C TYR A 267 -31.02 16.85 -16.62
N TYR A 268 -29.86 16.38 -17.09
CA TYR A 268 -29.65 14.98 -17.44
C TYR A 268 -28.78 14.33 -16.37
N ASP A 269 -29.30 13.32 -15.70
CA ASP A 269 -28.54 12.48 -14.79
C ASP A 269 -27.97 11.27 -15.57
N ASP A 270 -26.68 11.31 -15.85
CA ASP A 270 -25.98 10.27 -16.59
C ASP A 270 -25.96 8.93 -15.86
N ARG A 271 -26.10 8.93 -14.54
CA ARG A 271 -26.15 7.74 -13.71
C ARG A 271 -27.45 6.97 -13.88
N THR A 272 -28.59 7.67 -13.86
CA THR A 272 -29.93 7.09 -14.01
C THR A 272 -30.41 7.06 -15.47
N LYS A 273 -29.62 7.70 -16.39
CA LYS A 273 -30.01 7.88 -17.80
C LYS A 273 -31.37 8.58 -17.97
N THR A 274 -31.67 9.51 -17.10
CA THR A 274 -32.98 10.18 -17.00
C THR A 274 -32.80 11.67 -17.18
N PHE A 275 -33.69 12.28 -17.97
CA PHE A 275 -33.86 13.72 -18.05
C PHE A 275 -34.86 14.18 -16.98
N TYR A 276 -34.51 15.22 -16.29
CA TYR A 276 -35.38 15.92 -15.33
C TYR A 276 -35.72 17.27 -15.94
N ALA A 277 -37.01 17.59 -15.98
CA ALA A 277 -37.51 18.92 -16.37
C ALA A 277 -38.08 19.61 -15.13
N PHE A 278 -37.63 20.81 -14.87
CA PHE A 278 -38.08 21.66 -13.76
C PHE A 278 -38.71 22.92 -14.37
N GLY A 279 -39.85 23.30 -13.89
CA GLY A 279 -40.50 24.54 -14.34
C GLY A 279 -41.63 24.96 -13.43
N THR A 280 -42.08 26.21 -13.60
CA THR A 280 -43.28 26.73 -12.97
C THR A 280 -44.48 26.43 -13.80
N ASN A 281 -45.57 26.05 -13.18
CA ASN A 281 -46.88 25.88 -13.89
C ASN A 281 -47.62 27.22 -13.84
N ASP A 282 -47.56 27.99 -14.91
CA ASP A 282 -48.36 29.20 -15.07
C ASP A 282 -49.71 28.78 -15.62
N GLY A 283 -50.63 28.44 -14.71
CA GLY A 283 -51.99 28.08 -15.12
C GLY A 283 -52.58 29.05 -16.12
N ALA A 284 -53.22 28.55 -17.18
CA ALA A 284 -53.89 29.37 -18.18
C ALA A 284 -55.04 30.20 -17.51
N GLY A 285 -54.74 31.47 -17.21
CA GLY A 285 -55.70 32.45 -16.70
C GLY A 285 -55.53 32.83 -15.24
N GLY A 286 -54.55 33.66 -14.97
CA GLY A 286 -54.51 34.61 -13.85
C GLY A 286 -54.54 34.05 -12.41
N GLU A 287 -53.58 34.49 -11.62
CA GLU A 287 -53.55 34.58 -10.15
C GLU A 287 -53.18 33.36 -9.28
N ASN A 288 -52.91 32.18 -9.82
CA ASN A 288 -52.37 31.08 -8.99
C ASN A 288 -50.98 30.69 -9.37
N VAL A 289 -50.00 31.18 -8.61
CA VAL A 289 -48.62 30.66 -8.64
C VAL A 289 -48.62 29.26 -8.04
N TYR A 290 -48.52 28.21 -8.85
CA TYR A 290 -48.39 26.88 -8.37
C TYR A 290 -46.91 26.59 -8.03
N PRO A 291 -46.64 25.76 -6.99
CA PRO A 291 -45.25 25.42 -6.63
C PRO A 291 -44.56 24.74 -7.81
N ALA A 292 -43.23 24.96 -7.90
CA ALA A 292 -42.41 24.31 -8.91
C ALA A 292 -42.65 22.78 -8.91
N GLN A 293 -42.96 22.25 -10.09
CA GLN A 293 -43.16 20.83 -10.27
C GLN A 293 -41.93 20.21 -10.96
N MET A 294 -41.54 19.07 -10.48
CA MET A 294 -40.44 18.28 -11.05
C MET A 294 -41.04 17.22 -11.98
N TRP A 295 -40.58 17.18 -13.20
CA TRP A 295 -40.93 16.17 -14.17
C TRP A 295 -39.72 15.40 -14.56
N TYR A 296 -39.79 14.09 -14.70
CA TYR A 296 -38.70 13.32 -15.28
C TYR A 296 -39.18 12.54 -16.51
N LEU A 297 -38.30 12.46 -17.48
CA LEU A 297 -38.52 11.74 -18.72
C LEU A 297 -37.51 10.60 -18.79
N SER A 298 -37.98 9.37 -18.74
CA SER A 298 -37.12 8.19 -18.93
C SER A 298 -36.72 8.05 -20.39
N LEU A 299 -35.45 7.81 -20.67
CA LEU A 299 -34.91 7.58 -22.02
C LEU A 299 -35.27 6.23 -22.62
N ILE A 300 -36.18 5.45 -22.06
CA ILE A 300 -36.55 4.11 -22.57
C ILE A 300 -36.99 4.16 -24.06
N HIS A 301 -37.33 5.32 -24.58
CA HIS A 301 -37.77 5.50 -25.98
C HIS A 301 -36.86 6.38 -26.82
N ILE A 302 -35.69 6.80 -26.33
CA ILE A 302 -34.74 7.60 -27.12
C ILE A 302 -33.49 6.73 -27.32
N SER A 303 -33.38 6.09 -28.46
CA SER A 303 -32.30 5.17 -28.80
C SER A 303 -30.94 5.83 -29.01
N GLU A 304 -30.89 7.16 -29.10
CA GLU A 304 -29.65 7.97 -29.01
C GLU A 304 -30.01 9.40 -28.63
N PRO A 305 -29.18 10.09 -27.83
CA PRO A 305 -29.27 11.53 -27.72
C PRO A 305 -28.84 12.10 -29.08
N THR A 306 -29.81 12.36 -29.98
CA THR A 306 -29.52 13.23 -31.11
C THR A 306 -28.98 14.54 -30.57
N ARG A 307 -27.80 14.95 -31.03
CA ARG A 307 -27.14 16.22 -30.71
C ARG A 307 -27.91 17.45 -31.14
N GLN A 308 -29.21 17.40 -31.13
CA GLN A 308 -30.09 18.47 -31.58
C GLN A 308 -31.31 18.60 -30.67
N ALA A 309 -31.06 19.18 -29.52
CA ALA A 309 -32.02 20.09 -28.95
C ALA A 309 -31.28 21.43 -28.77
N GLU A 310 -30.81 22.02 -29.87
CA GLU A 310 -30.72 23.47 -29.96
C GLU A 310 -32.14 23.98 -30.07
N ILE A 311 -32.67 24.39 -28.95
CA ILE A 311 -33.90 25.17 -28.91
C ILE A 311 -33.48 26.61 -29.18
N SER A 312 -33.70 27.06 -30.41
CA SER A 312 -33.66 28.49 -30.74
C SER A 312 -34.82 29.22 -30.06
#